data_093544fb4fb5b6b105ce41b553084e9a
#
_entry.id   093544fb4fb5b6b105ce41b553084e9a
#
_cell.length_a   1.000
_cell.length_b   1.000
_cell.length_c   1.000
_cell.angle_alpha   90.00
_cell.angle_beta   90.00
_cell.angle_gamma   90.00
#
_symmetry.space_group_name_H-M   'P 1'
#
loop_
_entity.id
_entity.type
_entity.pdbx_description
1 polymer ?
#
loop_
_entity_poly.entity_id
_entity_poly.type
_entity_poly.pdbx_seq_one_letter_code
_entity_poly.pdbx_strand_id
1 'polypeptide(L)'
;IVDAGMRQLREEAWMHNRVRMIVASFLTKDMMWDWRAGYAHFRELLADHDTASDNGGWQWASSTGTDAQPYFRIFNPTTQGEDYDPDAEYIKEYVPELRDLDAEDIHDWTEMSDEEREAIAPEYAHPILDHGERREQALAMFKRARGEDPEED
;
A
#
# COMPACT_ATOMS: atom_id res chain seq x y z
N ILE A 1 -2.03 1.89 7.14
CA ILE A 1 -2.71 2.84 6.23
C ILE A 1 -3.33 2.14 5.00
N VAL A 2 -2.72 1.10 4.45
CA VAL A 2 -3.27 0.35 3.29
C VAL A 2 -4.61 -0.31 3.64
N ASP A 3 -4.69 -1.02 4.75
CA ASP A 3 -5.93 -1.68 5.21
C ASP A 3 -7.03 -0.65 5.51
N ALA A 4 -6.69 0.45 6.19
CA ALA A 4 -7.62 1.54 6.44
C ALA A 4 -8.22 2.07 5.12
N GLY A 5 -7.39 2.33 4.12
CA GLY A 5 -7.84 2.77 2.80
C GLY A 5 -8.76 1.77 2.10
N MET A 6 -8.46 0.48 2.19
CA MET A 6 -9.29 -0.56 1.59
C MET A 6 -10.63 -0.76 2.33
N ARG A 7 -10.65 -0.53 3.64
CA ARG A 7 -11.90 -0.53 4.43
C ARG A 7 -12.74 0.69 4.10
N GLN A 8 -12.14 1.90 4.05
CA GLN A 8 -12.86 3.11 3.62
C GLN A 8 -13.48 2.94 2.23
N LEU A 9 -12.73 2.38 1.27
CA LEU A 9 -13.26 2.13 -0.07
C LEU A 9 -14.54 1.27 -0.05
N ARG A 10 -14.59 0.26 0.80
CA ARG A 10 -15.77 -0.64 0.94
C ARG A 10 -16.95 0.02 1.64
N GLU A 11 -16.68 0.88 2.62
CA GLU A 11 -17.70 1.52 3.45
C GLU A 11 -18.29 2.76 2.78
N GLU A 12 -17.44 3.57 2.16
CA GLU A 12 -17.80 4.89 1.64
C GLU A 12 -17.82 4.97 0.10
N ALA A 13 -17.36 3.94 -0.59
CA ALA A 13 -17.16 3.94 -2.04
C ALA A 13 -16.22 5.08 -2.50
N TRP A 14 -15.31 5.52 -1.63
CA TRP A 14 -14.39 6.62 -1.84
C TRP A 14 -13.06 6.39 -1.10
N MET A 15 -12.00 7.04 -1.57
CA MET A 15 -10.68 7.03 -0.94
C MET A 15 -9.91 8.27 -1.36
N HIS A 16 -9.24 8.93 -0.42
CA HIS A 16 -8.40 10.09 -0.73
C HIS A 16 -7.28 9.73 -1.72
N ASN A 17 -6.95 10.65 -2.65
CA ASN A 17 -5.98 10.38 -3.70
C ASN A 17 -4.63 9.86 -3.19
N ARG A 18 -4.07 10.42 -2.12
CA ARG A 18 -2.82 9.93 -1.53
C ARG A 18 -2.91 8.46 -1.12
N VAL A 19 -4.00 8.06 -0.50
CA VAL A 19 -4.22 6.67 -0.08
C VAL A 19 -4.37 5.75 -1.29
N ARG A 20 -5.07 6.20 -2.36
CA ARG A 20 -5.11 5.44 -3.64
C ARG A 20 -3.72 5.17 -4.20
N MET A 21 -2.81 6.15 -4.15
CA MET A 21 -1.42 6.00 -4.60
C MET A 21 -0.65 4.99 -3.74
N ILE A 22 -0.80 5.04 -2.41
CA ILE A 22 -0.15 4.11 -1.47
C ILE A 22 -0.66 2.69 -1.71
N VAL A 23 -1.97 2.49 -1.78
CA VAL A 23 -2.60 1.19 -2.04
C VAL A 23 -2.16 0.62 -3.39
N ALA A 24 -2.15 1.44 -4.44
CA ALA A 24 -1.72 1.00 -5.77
C ALA A 24 -0.24 0.63 -5.81
N SER A 25 0.63 1.38 -5.13
CA SER A 25 2.04 1.04 -4.97
C SER A 25 2.21 -0.28 -4.22
N PHE A 26 1.52 -0.47 -3.10
CA PHE A 26 1.57 -1.70 -2.33
C PHE A 26 1.15 -2.92 -3.14
N LEU A 27 0.02 -2.84 -3.85
CA LEU A 27 -0.45 -3.94 -4.68
C LEU A 27 0.54 -4.30 -5.81
N THR A 28 1.07 -3.30 -6.48
CA THR A 28 1.87 -3.52 -7.71
C THR A 28 3.35 -3.76 -7.43
N LYS A 29 3.90 -3.19 -6.36
CA LYS A 29 5.33 -3.26 -6.04
C LYS A 29 5.63 -4.24 -4.90
N ASP A 30 4.88 -4.20 -3.81
CA ASP A 30 5.11 -5.10 -2.68
C ASP A 30 4.47 -6.48 -2.93
N MET A 31 3.22 -6.53 -3.36
CA MET A 31 2.56 -7.79 -3.70
C MET A 31 2.94 -8.29 -5.10
N MET A 32 3.51 -7.45 -5.96
CA MET A 32 3.87 -7.74 -7.36
C MET A 32 2.70 -8.28 -8.19
N TRP A 33 1.49 -7.78 -7.93
CA TRP A 33 0.31 -8.13 -8.69
C TRP A 33 0.16 -7.24 -9.93
N ASP A 34 -0.49 -7.77 -10.95
CA ASP A 34 -0.85 -6.98 -12.13
C ASP A 34 -1.79 -5.84 -11.72
N TRP A 35 -1.47 -4.60 -12.12
CA TRP A 35 -2.25 -3.40 -11.81
C TRP A 35 -3.72 -3.51 -12.24
N ARG A 36 -4.03 -4.33 -13.24
CA ARG A 36 -5.40 -4.55 -13.71
C ARG A 36 -6.30 -5.17 -12.66
N ALA A 37 -5.74 -5.96 -11.74
CA ALA A 37 -6.51 -6.52 -10.62
C ALA A 37 -6.99 -5.42 -9.68
N GLY A 38 -6.11 -4.50 -9.30
CA GLY A 38 -6.46 -3.35 -8.46
C GLY A 38 -7.42 -2.38 -9.17
N TYR A 39 -7.15 -2.07 -10.43
CA TYR A 39 -8.05 -1.27 -11.26
C TYR A 39 -9.46 -1.85 -11.33
N ALA A 40 -9.60 -3.15 -11.57
CA ALA A 40 -10.91 -3.82 -11.62
C ALA A 40 -11.66 -3.70 -10.29
N HIS A 41 -10.96 -3.88 -9.17
CA HIS A 41 -11.53 -3.74 -7.84
C HIS A 41 -11.97 -2.29 -7.54
N PHE A 42 -11.15 -1.30 -7.88
CA PHE A 42 -11.51 0.11 -7.72
C PHE A 42 -12.71 0.49 -8.60
N ARG A 43 -12.75 0.00 -9.83
CA ARG A 43 -13.87 0.23 -10.75
C ARG A 43 -15.21 -0.28 -10.21
N GLU A 44 -15.18 -1.37 -9.47
CA GLU A 44 -16.40 -1.95 -8.87
C GLU A 44 -16.90 -1.17 -7.66
N LEU A 45 -16.00 -0.55 -6.90
CA LEU A 45 -16.31 0.03 -5.60
C LEU A 45 -16.36 1.56 -5.58
N LEU A 46 -15.53 2.26 -6.39
CA LEU A 46 -15.47 3.72 -6.37
C LEU A 46 -16.72 4.36 -6.98
N ALA A 47 -17.39 5.20 -6.21
CA ALA A 47 -18.51 6.00 -6.69
C ALA A 47 -18.08 7.09 -7.70
N ASP A 48 -16.84 7.56 -7.59
CA ASP A 48 -16.24 8.59 -8.44
C ASP A 48 -15.34 8.00 -9.54
N HIS A 49 -15.58 6.72 -9.90
CA HIS A 49 -14.75 6.05 -10.91
C HIS A 49 -14.75 6.83 -12.25
N ASP A 50 -13.54 7.15 -12.71
CA ASP A 50 -13.27 7.68 -14.04
C ASP A 50 -12.27 6.77 -14.78
N THR A 51 -12.71 6.24 -15.92
CA THR A 51 -11.93 5.25 -16.67
C THR A 51 -10.53 5.75 -17.04
N ALA A 52 -10.39 7.00 -17.42
CA ALA A 52 -9.09 7.54 -17.85
C ALA A 52 -8.17 7.79 -16.66
N SER A 53 -8.70 8.45 -15.62
CA SER A 53 -7.93 8.80 -14.42
C SER A 53 -7.51 7.56 -13.65
N ASP A 54 -8.41 6.60 -13.44
CA ASP A 54 -8.11 5.40 -12.68
C ASP A 54 -7.17 4.46 -13.45
N ASN A 55 -7.40 4.27 -14.75
CA ASN A 55 -6.51 3.49 -15.59
C ASN A 55 -5.09 4.09 -15.62
N GLY A 56 -4.99 5.40 -15.85
CA GLY A 56 -3.72 6.12 -15.85
C GLY A 56 -3.03 6.08 -14.49
N GLY A 57 -3.75 6.24 -13.40
CA GLY A 57 -3.22 6.21 -12.04
C GLY A 57 -2.65 4.83 -11.65
N TRP A 58 -3.34 3.75 -11.98
CA TRP A 58 -2.86 2.38 -11.75
C TRP A 58 -1.64 2.03 -12.58
N GLN A 59 -1.60 2.44 -13.86
CA GLN A 59 -0.42 2.29 -14.70
C GLN A 59 0.75 3.11 -14.18
N TRP A 60 0.52 4.36 -13.77
CA TRP A 60 1.53 5.20 -13.17
C TRP A 60 2.16 4.54 -11.93
N ALA A 61 1.36 4.05 -11.00
CA ALA A 61 1.82 3.39 -9.76
C ALA A 61 2.64 2.12 -10.06
N SER A 62 2.27 1.37 -11.09
CA SER A 62 2.97 0.15 -11.51
C SER A 62 4.22 0.39 -12.36
N SER A 63 4.59 1.64 -12.60
CA SER A 63 5.70 2.03 -13.49
C SER A 63 5.54 1.53 -14.92
N THR A 64 4.30 1.59 -15.41
CA THR A 64 3.92 1.25 -16.79
C THR A 64 3.11 2.38 -17.44
N GLY A 65 2.73 2.21 -18.69
CA GLY A 65 1.92 3.22 -19.39
C GLY A 65 2.73 4.40 -19.89
N THR A 66 2.00 5.45 -20.30
CA THR A 66 2.59 6.62 -21.00
C THR A 66 3.31 7.57 -20.08
N ASP A 67 2.84 7.71 -18.85
CA ASP A 67 3.38 8.64 -17.84
C ASP A 67 3.75 7.85 -16.57
N ALA A 68 4.65 6.88 -16.74
CA ALA A 68 5.06 5.99 -15.67
C ALA A 68 5.96 6.68 -14.64
N GLN A 69 5.69 6.48 -13.35
CA GLN A 69 6.66 6.87 -12.33
C GLN A 69 7.94 6.02 -12.48
N PRO A 70 9.11 6.54 -12.05
CA PRO A 70 10.34 5.76 -12.03
C PRO A 70 10.16 4.44 -11.25
N TYR A 71 10.66 3.33 -11.80
CA TYR A 71 10.43 2.00 -11.24
C TYR A 71 10.98 1.84 -9.81
N PHE A 72 12.05 2.57 -9.48
CA PHE A 72 12.67 2.55 -8.16
C PHE A 72 11.89 3.35 -7.10
N ARG A 73 10.86 4.11 -7.50
CA ARG A 73 9.98 4.83 -6.59
C ARG A 73 8.92 3.85 -6.05
N ILE A 74 9.21 3.30 -4.89
CA ILE A 74 8.33 2.37 -4.16
C ILE A 74 7.99 3.03 -2.83
N PHE A 75 6.69 3.21 -2.56
CA PHE A 75 6.24 3.79 -1.30
C PHE A 75 6.37 2.76 -0.19
N ASN A 76 7.00 3.14 0.93
CA ASN A 76 6.94 2.38 2.16
C ASN A 76 5.61 2.71 2.87
N PRO A 77 4.68 1.76 3.06
CA PRO A 77 3.38 2.05 3.67
C PRO A 77 3.49 2.59 5.11
N THR A 78 4.46 2.13 5.89
CA THR A 78 4.73 2.62 7.25
C THR A 78 5.13 4.08 7.23
N THR A 79 6.18 4.44 6.49
CA THR A 79 6.62 5.83 6.35
C THR A 79 5.52 6.74 5.77
N GLN A 80 4.69 6.24 4.84
CA GLN A 80 3.55 7.01 4.36
C GLN A 80 2.48 7.21 5.44
N GLY A 81 2.28 6.23 6.33
CA GLY A 81 1.42 6.38 7.51
C GLY A 81 1.95 7.46 8.45
N GLU A 82 3.21 7.40 8.83
CA GLU A 82 3.87 8.39 9.68
C GLU A 82 3.81 9.81 9.11
N ASP A 83 4.04 9.97 7.81
CA ASP A 83 4.07 11.27 7.14
C ASP A 83 2.68 11.93 6.99
N TYR A 84 1.63 11.13 6.74
CA TYR A 84 0.30 11.64 6.37
C TYR A 84 -0.79 11.38 7.41
N ASP A 85 -0.53 10.55 8.40
CA ASP A 85 -1.42 10.22 9.52
C ASP A 85 -0.61 9.99 10.80
N PRO A 86 0.22 10.97 11.24
CA PRO A 86 1.18 10.79 12.33
C PRO A 86 0.52 10.40 13.66
N ASP A 87 -0.69 10.85 13.91
CA ASP A 87 -1.46 10.52 15.10
C ASP A 87 -2.34 9.25 14.91
N ALA A 88 -2.20 8.59 13.76
CA ALA A 88 -2.97 7.41 13.36
C ALA A 88 -4.51 7.58 13.45
N GLU A 89 -5.00 8.83 13.30
CA GLU A 89 -6.43 9.12 13.38
C GLU A 89 -7.22 8.45 12.26
N TYR A 90 -6.72 8.53 11.02
CA TYR A 90 -7.33 7.88 9.87
C TYR A 90 -7.27 6.35 9.99
N ILE A 91 -6.14 5.80 10.44
CA ILE A 91 -6.01 4.35 10.64
C ILE A 91 -7.02 3.88 11.69
N LYS A 92 -7.12 4.57 12.83
CA LYS A 92 -8.06 4.24 13.92
C LYS A 92 -9.53 4.37 13.51
N GLU A 93 -9.85 5.28 12.59
CA GLU A 93 -11.21 5.47 12.09
C GLU A 93 -11.70 4.23 11.34
N TYR A 94 -10.87 3.66 10.44
CA TYR A 94 -11.27 2.55 9.57
C TYR A 94 -10.78 1.17 10.04
N VAL A 95 -9.93 1.12 11.07
CA VAL A 95 -9.43 -0.13 11.66
C VAL A 95 -9.75 -0.15 13.16
N PRO A 96 -11.00 -0.49 13.52
CA PRO A 96 -11.46 -0.44 14.91
C PRO A 96 -10.65 -1.31 15.86
N GLU A 97 -10.01 -2.36 15.38
CA GLU A 97 -9.13 -3.26 16.17
C GLU A 97 -7.89 -2.52 16.72
N LEU A 98 -7.50 -1.41 16.10
CA LEU A 98 -6.33 -0.61 16.50
C LEU A 98 -6.69 0.68 17.23
N ARG A 99 -7.98 0.94 17.44
CA ARG A 99 -8.48 2.24 17.93
C ARG A 99 -7.92 2.67 19.29
N ASP A 100 -7.68 1.70 20.15
CA ASP A 100 -7.24 1.95 21.54
C ASP A 100 -5.71 1.96 21.69
N LEU A 101 -4.95 1.72 20.62
CA LEU A 101 -3.50 1.74 20.64
C LEU A 101 -2.95 3.17 20.48
N ASP A 102 -1.72 3.38 20.97
CA ASP A 102 -0.97 4.59 20.67
C ASP A 102 -0.53 4.63 19.21
N ALA A 103 -0.31 5.82 18.66
CA ALA A 103 0.09 5.98 17.27
C ALA A 103 1.44 5.33 16.97
N GLU A 104 2.37 5.36 17.93
CA GLU A 104 3.68 4.70 17.85
C GLU A 104 3.52 3.19 17.62
N ASP A 105 2.70 2.52 18.43
CA ASP A 105 2.43 1.08 18.28
C ASP A 105 1.80 0.74 16.92
N ILE A 106 0.93 1.61 16.40
CA ILE A 106 0.29 1.42 15.09
C ILE A 106 1.30 1.56 13.95
N HIS A 107 2.20 2.52 14.03
CA HIS A 107 3.23 2.73 13.00
C HIS A 107 4.34 1.68 13.09
N ASP A 108 4.69 1.22 14.28
CA ASP A 108 5.68 0.18 14.51
C ASP A 108 5.14 -1.25 14.31
N TRP A 109 3.86 -1.40 13.92
CA TRP A 109 3.18 -2.69 13.79
C TRP A 109 3.96 -3.75 13.00
N THR A 110 4.66 -3.35 11.95
CA THR A 110 5.45 -4.27 11.11
C THR A 110 6.76 -4.69 11.75
N GLU A 111 7.30 -3.88 12.66
CA GLU A 111 8.57 -4.14 13.36
C GLU A 111 8.40 -5.00 14.63
N MET A 112 7.16 -5.07 15.16
CA MET A 112 6.84 -5.86 16.34
C MET A 112 6.94 -7.36 16.08
N SER A 113 7.25 -8.13 17.12
CA SER A 113 7.12 -9.59 17.11
C SER A 113 5.63 -10.02 17.13
N ASP A 114 5.37 -11.27 16.74
CA ASP A 114 4.01 -11.82 16.79
C ASP A 114 3.43 -11.81 18.21
N GLU A 115 4.27 -12.09 19.23
CA GLU A 115 3.87 -12.07 20.64
C GLU A 115 3.45 -10.66 21.11
N GLU A 116 4.16 -9.62 20.68
CA GLU A 116 3.81 -8.23 20.99
C GLU A 116 2.48 -7.84 20.32
N ARG A 117 2.31 -8.16 19.05
CA ARG A 117 1.06 -7.91 18.32
C ARG A 117 -0.14 -8.61 18.96
N GLU A 118 0.00 -9.90 19.29
CA GLU A 118 -1.06 -10.65 19.97
C GLU A 118 -1.40 -10.12 21.35
N ALA A 119 -0.43 -9.52 22.05
CA ALA A 119 -0.66 -8.94 23.37
C ALA A 119 -1.48 -7.65 23.34
N ILE A 120 -1.35 -6.83 22.28
CA ILE A 120 -1.98 -5.50 22.21
C ILE A 120 -3.20 -5.44 21.30
N ALA A 121 -3.24 -6.23 20.20
CA ALA A 121 -4.38 -6.28 19.29
C ALA A 121 -4.54 -7.68 18.64
N PRO A 122 -4.95 -8.71 19.40
CA PRO A 122 -5.03 -10.08 18.94
C PRO A 122 -6.06 -10.30 17.80
N GLU A 123 -6.97 -9.36 17.60
CA GLU A 123 -7.98 -9.42 16.54
C GLU A 123 -7.52 -8.80 15.22
N TYR A 124 -6.40 -8.08 15.22
CA TYR A 124 -5.87 -7.47 14.00
C TYR A 124 -4.86 -8.39 13.32
N ALA A 125 -4.90 -8.38 11.99
CA ALA A 125 -4.08 -9.26 11.17
C ALA A 125 -2.58 -8.96 11.31
N HIS A 126 -1.77 -10.00 11.31
CA HIS A 126 -0.32 -9.89 11.19
C HIS A 126 0.09 -9.37 9.80
N PRO A 127 1.27 -8.74 9.66
CA PRO A 127 1.78 -8.36 8.35
C PRO A 127 1.88 -9.57 7.41
N ILE A 128 1.39 -9.41 6.18
CA ILE A 128 1.38 -10.49 5.19
C ILE A 128 2.67 -10.61 4.40
N LEU A 129 3.55 -9.60 4.52
CA LEU A 129 4.83 -9.55 3.83
C LEU A 129 5.77 -8.56 4.53
N ASP A 130 7.06 -8.69 4.26
CA ASP A 130 8.09 -7.71 4.61
C ASP A 130 8.29 -6.73 3.44
N HIS A 131 8.12 -5.43 3.72
CA HIS A 131 8.27 -4.38 2.70
C HIS A 131 9.70 -4.31 2.13
N GLY A 132 10.71 -4.44 2.99
CA GLY A 132 12.12 -4.38 2.58
C GLY A 132 12.47 -5.47 1.58
N GLU A 133 12.13 -6.72 1.90
CA GLU A 133 12.33 -7.86 1.00
C GLU A 133 11.58 -7.70 -0.31
N ARG A 134 10.31 -7.26 -0.24
CA ARG A 134 9.48 -7.09 -1.44
C ARG A 134 9.99 -5.97 -2.34
N ARG A 135 10.46 -4.88 -1.73
CA ARG A 135 11.08 -3.78 -2.45
C ARG A 135 12.30 -4.25 -3.24
N GLU A 136 13.19 -5.03 -2.63
CA GLU A 136 14.36 -5.60 -3.31
C GLU A 136 13.95 -6.51 -4.48
N GLN A 137 12.96 -7.40 -4.25
CA GLN A 137 12.44 -8.27 -5.28
C GLN A 137 11.83 -7.49 -6.46
N ALA A 138 11.07 -6.43 -6.18
CA ALA A 138 10.49 -5.57 -7.20
C ALA A 138 11.58 -4.85 -8.02
N LEU A 139 12.58 -4.28 -7.36
CA LEU A 139 13.71 -3.63 -8.02
C LEU A 139 14.46 -4.61 -8.93
N ALA A 140 14.75 -5.81 -8.43
CA ALA A 140 15.42 -6.85 -9.21
C ALA A 140 14.57 -7.28 -10.43
N MET A 141 13.25 -7.39 -10.28
CA MET A 141 12.34 -7.68 -11.38
C MET A 141 12.41 -6.61 -12.47
N PHE A 142 12.37 -5.33 -12.11
CA PHE A 142 12.45 -4.22 -13.06
C PHE A 142 13.83 -4.12 -13.74
N LYS A 143 14.94 -4.28 -13.00
CA LYS A 143 16.30 -4.34 -13.57
C LYS A 143 16.38 -5.43 -14.64
N ARG A 144 15.93 -6.66 -14.32
CA ARG A 144 15.90 -7.77 -15.30
C ARG A 144 15.06 -7.46 -16.54
N ALA A 145 13.88 -6.89 -16.37
CA ALA A 145 12.99 -6.51 -17.48
C ALA A 145 13.62 -5.46 -18.41
N ARG A 146 14.54 -4.64 -17.90
CA ARG A 146 15.32 -3.64 -18.63
C ARG A 146 16.61 -4.20 -19.23
N GLY A 147 16.95 -5.45 -18.94
CA GLY A 147 18.22 -6.06 -19.35
C GLY A 147 19.43 -5.59 -18.53
N GLU A 148 19.20 -5.04 -17.34
CA GLU A 148 20.22 -4.63 -16.38
C GLU A 148 20.52 -5.80 -15.43
N ASP A 149 21.78 -5.91 -14.95
CA ASP A 149 22.11 -6.92 -13.94
C ASP A 149 21.54 -6.49 -12.57
N PRO A 150 20.73 -7.31 -11.90
CA PRO A 150 20.21 -6.98 -10.58
C PRO A 150 21.28 -6.84 -9.49
N GLU A 151 22.46 -7.42 -9.69
CA GLU A 151 23.57 -7.42 -8.73
C GLU A 151 24.59 -6.29 -8.98
N GLU A 152 24.45 -5.53 -10.08
CA GLU A 152 25.26 -4.34 -10.35
C GLU A 152 24.57 -3.08 -9.74
N ASP A 153 25.18 -2.53 -8.71
CA ASP A 153 24.94 -1.18 -8.18
C ASP A 153 26.09 -0.25 -8.53
#